data_97354f467ce52dbedda27d44271a416e
#
_entry.id   97354f467ce52dbedda27d44271a416e
#
_cell.length_a   1.000
_cell.length_b   1.000
_cell.length_c   1.000
_cell.angle_alpha   90.00
_cell.angle_beta   90.00
_cell.angle_gamma   90.00
#
_symmetry.space_group_name_H-M   'P 1'
#
loop_
_entity.id
_entity.type
_entity.pdbx_description
1 polymer ?
#
loop_
_entity_poly.entity_id
_entity_poly.type
_entity_poly.pdbx_seq_one_letter_code
_entity_poly.pdbx_strand_id
1 'polypeptide(L)'
;PRVRRQRQMCIRDSCMAYLEISPSEAVKGFPAFVRFFVIKFLPASFKNIRAYVPAVIDTVLFAVAATYLSTALSFLFGLLMSDKTNPITPLRLLCRGIISFLRNVPVLVWASILVYMFGVGEIVGLLALIIATLGFLSRSYAESISEIAGSHLEALQTAGASYGQVLVHGLIPEFLPSWINWTLFSFEINIRASAILGMVG
;
A
#
# COMPACT_ATOMS: atom_id res chain seq x y z
N PRO A 1 -19.95 23.51 -19.47
CA PRO A 1 -18.51 23.74 -19.20
C PRO A 1 -18.25 24.92 -18.27
N ARG A 2 -18.99 26.07 -18.40
CA ARG A 2 -18.77 27.29 -17.59
C ARG A 2 -19.07 27.10 -16.10
N VAL A 3 -20.16 26.44 -15.74
CA VAL A 3 -20.56 26.21 -14.34
C VAL A 3 -19.55 25.34 -13.59
N ARG A 4 -18.94 24.36 -14.26
CA ARG A 4 -17.90 23.51 -13.68
C ARG A 4 -16.62 24.27 -13.40
N ARG A 5 -16.22 25.19 -14.30
CA ARG A 5 -15.08 26.10 -14.09
C ARG A 5 -15.32 27.07 -12.93
N GLN A 6 -16.52 27.65 -12.84
CA GLN A 6 -16.87 28.56 -11.74
C GLN A 6 -16.82 27.84 -10.37
N ARG A 7 -17.36 26.61 -10.25
CA ARG A 7 -17.26 25.82 -9.01
C ARG A 7 -15.81 25.51 -8.64
N GLN A 8 -14.97 25.15 -9.60
CA GLN A 8 -13.55 24.89 -9.35
C GLN A 8 -12.79 26.15 -8.92
N MET A 9 -13.12 27.31 -9.50
CA MET A 9 -12.56 28.59 -9.07
C MET A 9 -12.98 28.94 -7.64
N CYS A 10 -14.28 28.85 -7.29
CA CYS A 10 -14.75 29.13 -5.94
C CYS A 10 -14.13 28.21 -4.89
N ILE A 11 -14.00 26.90 -5.17
CA ILE A 11 -13.36 25.96 -4.25
C ILE A 11 -11.88 26.32 -4.05
N ARG A 12 -11.18 26.60 -5.14
CA ARG A 12 -9.76 27.02 -5.07
C ARG A 12 -9.56 28.28 -4.26
N ASP A 13 -10.38 29.31 -4.53
CA ASP A 13 -10.27 30.62 -3.89
C ASP A 13 -10.65 30.53 -2.40
N SER A 14 -11.65 29.71 -2.04
CA SER A 14 -12.00 29.42 -0.65
C SER A 14 -10.90 28.63 0.07
N CYS A 15 -10.28 27.64 -0.59
CA CYS A 15 -9.16 26.91 -0.02
C CYS A 15 -7.93 27.79 0.18
N MET A 16 -7.61 28.67 -0.77
CA MET A 16 -6.50 29.60 -0.64
C MET A 16 -6.72 30.63 0.50
N ALA A 17 -7.96 31.13 0.64
CA ALA A 17 -8.32 32.01 1.72
C ALA A 17 -8.26 31.32 3.09
N TYR A 18 -8.74 30.08 3.19
CA TYR A 18 -8.71 29.30 4.43
C TYR A 18 -7.29 28.94 4.88
N LEU A 19 -6.40 28.64 3.93
CA LEU A 19 -5.01 28.25 4.18
C LEU A 19 -4.07 29.48 4.26
N GLU A 20 -4.62 30.69 4.11
CA GLU A 20 -3.86 31.97 4.09
C GLU A 20 -2.71 31.95 3.07
N ILE A 21 -2.82 31.15 2.00
CA ILE A 21 -1.80 31.05 0.96
C ILE A 21 -1.98 32.19 -0.03
N SER A 22 -1.03 33.12 -0.03
CA SER A 22 -0.98 34.21 -1.02
C SER A 22 -0.17 33.75 -2.24
N PRO A 23 -0.77 33.75 -3.46
CA PRO A 23 -0.03 33.44 -4.69
C PRO A 23 1.21 34.34 -4.91
N SER A 24 1.15 35.58 -4.43
CA SER A 24 2.26 36.50 -4.52
C SER A 24 3.45 36.07 -3.64
N GLU A 25 3.18 35.49 -2.46
CA GLU A 25 4.25 34.96 -1.58
C GLU A 25 4.87 33.71 -2.15
N ALA A 26 4.07 32.81 -2.74
CA ALA A 26 4.57 31.64 -3.43
C ALA A 26 5.53 32.02 -4.58
N VAL A 27 5.17 33.02 -5.38
CA VAL A 27 6.05 33.55 -6.46
C VAL A 27 7.31 34.19 -5.91
N LYS A 28 7.21 34.99 -4.83
CA LYS A 28 8.38 35.57 -4.17
C LYS A 28 9.29 34.57 -3.49
N GLY A 29 8.71 33.45 -2.98
CA GLY A 29 9.45 32.34 -2.36
C GLY A 29 10.15 31.43 -3.38
N PHE A 30 9.72 31.44 -4.65
CA PHE A 30 10.26 30.56 -5.67
C PHE A 30 11.79 30.68 -5.87
N PRO A 31 12.40 31.88 -5.95
CA PRO A 31 13.86 32.01 -6.05
C PRO A 31 14.59 31.40 -4.84
N ALA A 32 14.05 31.61 -3.63
CA ALA A 32 14.59 31.02 -2.41
C ALA A 32 14.52 29.48 -2.43
N PHE A 33 13.42 28.92 -2.90
CA PHE A 33 13.26 27.47 -3.12
C PHE A 33 14.28 26.93 -4.13
N VAL A 34 14.44 27.59 -5.28
CA VAL A 34 15.42 27.18 -6.30
C VAL A 34 16.84 27.25 -5.73
N ARG A 35 17.17 28.31 -5.02
CA ARG A 35 18.48 28.46 -4.35
C ARG A 35 18.72 27.34 -3.31
N PHE A 36 17.73 27.04 -2.49
CA PHE A 36 17.79 25.95 -1.50
C PHE A 36 18.03 24.62 -2.22
N PHE A 37 17.26 24.34 -3.28
CA PHE A 37 17.37 23.11 -4.04
C PHE A 37 18.76 22.96 -4.69
N VAL A 38 19.23 24.00 -5.35
CA VAL A 38 20.56 23.99 -6.01
C VAL A 38 21.70 23.85 -5.00
N ILE A 39 21.63 24.51 -3.85
CA ILE A 39 22.72 24.48 -2.86
C ILE A 39 22.72 23.18 -2.03
N LYS A 40 21.52 22.64 -1.73
CA LYS A 40 21.40 21.49 -0.83
C LYS A 40 21.34 20.15 -1.55
N PHE A 41 20.80 20.10 -2.78
CA PHE A 41 20.66 18.89 -3.56
C PHE A 41 21.69 18.76 -4.69
N LEU A 42 22.18 19.86 -5.21
CA LEU A 42 23.26 19.90 -6.21
C LEU A 42 24.44 20.69 -5.58
N PRO A 43 25.59 20.13 -5.25
CA PRO A 43 26.23 18.94 -5.81
C PRO A 43 26.05 17.71 -4.91
N ALA A 44 25.63 16.59 -5.52
CA ALA A 44 25.64 15.31 -4.83
C ALA A 44 27.08 14.91 -4.49
N SER A 45 27.42 14.89 -3.20
CA SER A 45 28.74 14.49 -2.76
C SER A 45 28.81 12.95 -2.65
N PHE A 46 29.47 12.32 -3.59
CA PHE A 46 29.69 10.85 -3.60
C PHE A 46 30.85 10.40 -2.70
N LYS A 47 31.48 11.31 -1.95
CA LYS A 47 32.65 11.01 -1.12
C LYS A 47 32.41 9.87 -0.11
N ASN A 48 31.19 9.73 0.41
CA ASN A 48 30.82 8.75 1.43
C ASN A 48 29.82 7.70 0.95
N ILE A 49 29.74 7.43 -0.35
CA ILE A 49 28.76 6.48 -0.91
C ILE A 49 28.81 5.10 -0.24
N ARG A 50 30.02 4.65 0.14
CA ARG A 50 30.19 3.37 0.84
C ARG A 50 29.51 3.31 2.21
N ALA A 51 29.35 4.44 2.88
CA ALA A 51 28.64 4.51 4.16
C ALA A 51 27.12 4.34 4.02
N TYR A 52 26.57 4.66 2.85
CA TYR A 52 25.13 4.53 2.60
C TYR A 52 24.71 3.15 2.06
N VAL A 53 25.67 2.36 1.55
CA VAL A 53 25.37 1.03 0.99
C VAL A 53 24.68 0.11 2.00
N PRO A 54 25.12 -0.02 3.26
CA PRO A 54 24.42 -0.84 4.25
C PRO A 54 22.96 -0.40 4.43
N ALA A 55 22.72 0.91 4.62
CA ALA A 55 21.38 1.44 4.82
C ALA A 55 20.44 1.18 3.63
N VAL A 56 20.98 1.20 2.40
CA VAL A 56 20.19 0.84 1.19
C VAL A 56 19.86 -0.65 1.19
N ILE A 57 20.83 -1.50 1.56
CA ILE A 57 20.60 -2.94 1.64
C ILE A 57 19.54 -3.25 2.70
N ASP A 58 19.64 -2.66 3.89
CA ASP A 58 18.68 -2.84 4.97
C ASP A 58 17.27 -2.40 4.53
N THR A 59 17.14 -1.23 3.89
CA THR A 59 15.88 -0.75 3.33
C THR A 59 15.24 -1.76 2.37
N VAL A 60 16.04 -2.34 1.47
CA VAL A 60 15.56 -3.36 0.52
C VAL A 60 15.18 -4.65 1.23
N LEU A 61 16.01 -5.12 2.19
CA LEU A 61 15.71 -6.33 2.96
C LEU A 61 14.43 -6.20 3.77
N PHE A 62 14.20 -5.04 4.41
CA PHE A 62 12.94 -4.74 5.10
C PHE A 62 11.75 -4.77 4.16
N ALA A 63 11.87 -4.16 2.98
CA ALA A 63 10.80 -4.17 1.99
C ALA A 63 10.49 -5.59 1.48
N VAL A 64 11.53 -6.41 1.25
CA VAL A 64 11.37 -7.83 0.86
C VAL A 64 10.68 -8.62 1.97
N ALA A 65 11.17 -8.51 3.21
CA ALA A 65 10.61 -9.24 4.35
C ALA A 65 9.14 -8.86 4.61
N ALA A 66 8.85 -7.55 4.62
CA ALA A 66 7.48 -7.05 4.80
C ALA A 66 6.55 -7.55 3.69
N THR A 67 6.98 -7.47 2.44
CA THR A 67 6.17 -7.90 1.30
C THR A 67 5.93 -9.40 1.34
N TYR A 68 6.96 -10.21 1.60
CA TYR A 68 6.84 -11.67 1.64
C TYR A 68 5.86 -12.12 2.72
N LEU A 69 6.01 -11.64 3.95
CA LEU A 69 5.13 -11.98 5.07
C LEU A 69 3.69 -11.49 4.84
N SER A 70 3.55 -10.25 4.34
CA SER A 70 2.24 -9.69 4.03
C SER A 70 1.55 -10.44 2.91
N THR A 71 2.27 -10.86 1.86
CA THR A 71 1.71 -11.60 0.71
C THR A 71 1.10 -12.92 1.16
N ALA A 72 1.81 -13.69 2.00
CA ALA A 72 1.31 -14.96 2.50
C ALA A 72 0.01 -14.78 3.32
N LEU A 73 0.01 -13.82 4.27
CA LEU A 73 -1.19 -13.51 5.06
C LEU A 73 -2.32 -12.92 4.21
N SER A 74 -2.00 -12.03 3.29
CA SER A 74 -2.98 -11.39 2.40
C SER A 74 -3.66 -12.36 1.47
N PHE A 75 -2.98 -13.40 1.03
CA PHE A 75 -3.59 -14.45 0.22
C PHE A 75 -4.69 -15.18 0.99
N LEU A 76 -4.44 -15.55 2.26
CA LEU A 76 -5.45 -16.16 3.12
C LEU A 76 -6.65 -15.22 3.33
N PHE A 77 -6.41 -13.96 3.67
CA PHE A 77 -7.49 -12.98 3.82
C PHE A 77 -8.22 -12.71 2.50
N GLY A 78 -7.52 -12.71 1.37
CA GLY A 78 -8.10 -12.57 0.03
C GLY A 78 -9.13 -13.67 -0.26
N LEU A 79 -8.77 -14.93 0.02
CA LEU A 79 -9.68 -16.07 -0.09
C LEU A 79 -10.87 -15.97 0.87
N LEU A 80 -10.65 -15.54 2.13
CA LEU A 80 -11.71 -15.41 3.12
C LEU A 80 -12.67 -14.26 2.83
N MET A 81 -12.22 -13.21 2.14
CA MET A 81 -13.01 -12.02 1.82
C MET A 81 -13.79 -12.12 0.52
N SER A 82 -13.40 -12.98 -0.40
CA SER A 82 -14.10 -13.17 -1.68
C SER A 82 -15.40 -13.92 -1.48
N ASP A 83 -16.46 -13.49 -2.16
CA ASP A 83 -17.78 -14.12 -2.14
C ASP A 83 -17.82 -15.43 -2.96
N LYS A 84 -16.87 -15.61 -3.87
CA LYS A 84 -16.76 -16.79 -4.71
C LYS A 84 -16.01 -17.95 -4.03
N THR A 85 -15.13 -17.64 -3.08
CA THR A 85 -14.33 -18.65 -2.36
C THR A 85 -14.84 -18.94 -0.96
N ASN A 86 -15.49 -17.99 -0.29
CA ASN A 86 -15.99 -18.19 1.07
C ASN A 86 -17.51 -18.06 1.14
N PRO A 87 -18.24 -19.18 1.31
CA PRO A 87 -19.70 -19.16 1.42
C PRO A 87 -20.21 -18.60 2.76
N ILE A 88 -19.34 -18.51 3.79
CA ILE A 88 -19.73 -18.10 5.15
C ILE A 88 -19.78 -16.58 5.25
N THR A 89 -20.96 -16.01 5.05
CA THR A 89 -21.20 -14.56 5.05
C THR A 89 -20.69 -13.81 6.31
N PRO A 90 -20.95 -14.27 7.56
CA PRO A 90 -20.48 -13.56 8.74
C PRO A 90 -18.95 -13.51 8.84
N LEU A 91 -18.25 -14.60 8.50
CA LEU A 91 -16.80 -14.64 8.48
C LEU A 91 -16.22 -13.68 7.43
N ARG A 92 -16.82 -13.66 6.24
CA ARG A 92 -16.45 -12.75 5.16
C ARG A 92 -16.59 -11.29 5.56
N LEU A 93 -17.72 -10.92 6.20
CA LEU A 93 -17.96 -9.56 6.67
C LEU A 93 -16.98 -9.16 7.77
N LEU A 94 -16.67 -10.06 8.70
CA LEU A 94 -15.69 -9.82 9.76
C LEU A 94 -14.30 -9.55 9.16
N CYS A 95 -13.83 -10.40 8.26
CA CYS A 95 -12.54 -10.21 7.59
C CYS A 95 -12.50 -8.90 6.79
N ARG A 96 -13.56 -8.58 6.05
CA ARG A 96 -13.68 -7.29 5.32
C ARG A 96 -13.63 -6.10 6.26
N GLY A 97 -14.28 -6.17 7.42
CA GLY A 97 -14.26 -5.12 8.45
C GLY A 97 -12.85 -4.89 9.00
N ILE A 98 -12.15 -5.97 9.40
CA ILE A 98 -10.78 -5.91 9.92
C ILE A 98 -9.84 -5.32 8.86
N ILE A 99 -9.84 -5.85 7.65
CA ILE A 99 -8.96 -5.37 6.58
C ILE A 99 -9.29 -3.94 6.17
N SER A 100 -10.57 -3.55 6.16
CA SER A 100 -10.96 -2.16 5.91
C SER A 100 -10.43 -1.21 6.99
N PHE A 101 -10.45 -1.62 8.25
CA PHE A 101 -9.86 -0.83 9.34
C PHE A 101 -8.35 -0.68 9.17
N LEU A 102 -7.62 -1.80 8.95
CA LEU A 102 -6.16 -1.77 8.77
C LEU A 102 -5.72 -0.85 7.62
N ARG A 103 -6.45 -0.88 6.51
CA ARG A 103 -6.15 -0.10 5.32
C ARG A 103 -6.38 1.41 5.48
N ASN A 104 -7.35 1.81 6.30
CA ASN A 104 -7.70 3.23 6.46
C ASN A 104 -6.75 3.98 7.40
N VAL A 105 -5.90 3.27 8.14
CA VAL A 105 -4.90 3.88 9.02
C VAL A 105 -3.57 4.01 8.28
N PRO A 106 -3.02 5.23 8.14
CA PRO A 106 -1.72 5.44 7.48
C PRO A 106 -0.60 4.69 8.18
N VAL A 107 0.40 4.21 7.40
CA VAL A 107 1.54 3.44 7.94
C VAL A 107 2.29 4.15 9.06
N LEU A 108 2.45 5.49 8.98
CA LEU A 108 3.10 6.27 10.03
C LEU A 108 2.33 6.27 11.36
N VAL A 109 1.01 6.20 11.30
CA VAL A 109 0.19 6.07 12.52
C VAL A 109 0.38 4.70 13.15
N TRP A 110 0.42 3.63 12.34
CA TRP A 110 0.78 2.29 12.83
C TRP A 110 2.17 2.27 13.46
N ALA A 111 3.16 2.86 12.81
CA ALA A 111 4.51 2.97 13.34
C ALA A 111 4.52 3.71 14.69
N SER A 112 3.83 4.86 14.80
CA SER A 112 3.77 5.63 16.04
C SER A 112 3.12 4.86 17.19
N ILE A 113 2.03 4.14 16.93
CA ILE A 113 1.37 3.29 17.93
C ILE A 113 2.31 2.18 18.41
N LEU A 114 2.96 1.50 17.46
CA LEU A 114 3.87 0.39 17.78
C LEU A 114 5.13 0.88 18.52
N VAL A 115 5.68 2.03 18.13
CA VAL A 115 6.80 2.66 18.86
C VAL A 115 6.40 3.00 20.29
N TYR A 116 5.20 3.51 20.50
CA TYR A 116 4.70 3.78 21.84
C TYR A 116 4.55 2.51 22.71
N MET A 117 4.16 1.39 22.10
CA MET A 117 3.96 0.11 22.80
C MET A 117 5.24 -0.67 23.05
N PHE A 118 6.14 -0.72 22.06
CA PHE A 118 7.30 -1.59 22.03
C PHE A 118 8.64 -0.86 22.07
N GLY A 119 8.62 0.46 21.99
CA GLY A 119 9.82 1.28 21.86
C GLY A 119 10.31 1.41 20.41
N VAL A 120 11.38 2.18 20.22
CA VAL A 120 12.02 2.40 18.92
C VAL A 120 12.84 1.16 18.54
N GLY A 121 12.65 0.65 17.33
CA GLY A 121 13.39 -0.52 16.85
C GLY A 121 12.97 -1.00 15.47
N GLU A 122 13.86 -1.71 14.81
CA GLU A 122 13.67 -2.21 13.43
C GLU A 122 12.44 -3.12 13.30
N ILE A 123 12.20 -3.99 14.29
CA ILE A 123 11.03 -4.89 14.30
C ILE A 123 9.72 -4.11 14.27
N VAL A 124 9.67 -2.97 14.94
CA VAL A 124 8.49 -2.11 14.99
C VAL A 124 8.18 -1.52 13.62
N GLY A 125 9.20 -1.04 12.92
CA GLY A 125 9.08 -0.58 11.54
C GLY A 125 8.60 -1.70 10.59
N LEU A 126 9.17 -2.89 10.73
CA LEU A 126 8.76 -4.07 9.96
C LEU A 126 7.28 -4.43 10.21
N LEU A 127 6.84 -4.47 11.46
CA LEU A 127 5.45 -4.75 11.82
C LEU A 127 4.49 -3.70 11.26
N ALA A 128 4.86 -2.42 11.32
CA ALA A 128 4.05 -1.35 10.74
C ALA A 128 3.86 -1.51 9.23
N LEU A 129 4.94 -1.87 8.51
CA LEU A 129 4.89 -2.18 7.08
C LEU A 129 4.01 -3.39 6.80
N ILE A 130 4.15 -4.47 7.56
CA ILE A 130 3.34 -5.69 7.40
C ILE A 130 1.86 -5.37 7.56
N ILE A 131 1.47 -4.65 8.60
CA ILE A 131 0.07 -4.29 8.88
C ILE A 131 -0.52 -3.44 7.76
N ALA A 132 0.20 -2.40 7.33
CA ALA A 132 -0.25 -1.51 6.26
C ALA A 132 -0.38 -2.25 4.92
N THR A 133 0.61 -3.07 4.57
CA THR A 133 0.63 -3.87 3.34
C THR A 133 -0.45 -4.95 3.35
N LEU A 134 -0.67 -5.60 4.50
CA LEU A 134 -1.73 -6.58 4.69
C LEU A 134 -3.10 -5.96 4.39
N GLY A 135 -3.38 -4.75 4.91
CA GLY A 135 -4.63 -4.03 4.65
C GLY A 135 -4.87 -3.75 3.17
N PHE A 136 -3.84 -3.31 2.46
CA PHE A 136 -3.90 -3.01 1.04
C PHE A 136 -3.99 -4.29 0.18
N LEU A 137 -3.07 -5.22 0.37
CA LEU A 137 -2.87 -6.38 -0.49
C LEU A 137 -4.02 -7.38 -0.39
N SER A 138 -4.55 -7.61 0.83
CA SER A 138 -5.71 -8.49 1.04
C SER A 138 -6.94 -8.02 0.28
N ARG A 139 -7.17 -6.71 0.23
CA ARG A 139 -8.27 -6.13 -0.52
C ARG A 139 -8.08 -6.31 -2.03
N SER A 140 -6.89 -6.01 -2.53
CA SER A 140 -6.56 -6.16 -3.96
C SER A 140 -6.69 -7.62 -4.41
N TYR A 141 -6.25 -8.57 -3.58
CA TYR A 141 -6.42 -10.00 -3.88
C TYR A 141 -7.88 -10.43 -3.87
N ALA A 142 -8.67 -10.00 -2.87
CA ALA A 142 -10.09 -10.35 -2.81
C ALA A 142 -10.87 -9.81 -4.02
N GLU A 143 -10.56 -8.61 -4.49
CA GLU A 143 -11.16 -8.02 -5.68
C GLU A 143 -10.76 -8.81 -6.94
N SER A 144 -9.45 -9.07 -7.14
CA SER A 144 -8.97 -9.86 -8.29
C SER A 144 -9.56 -11.28 -8.30
N ILE A 145 -9.64 -11.95 -7.14
CA ILE A 145 -10.27 -13.28 -7.03
C ILE A 145 -11.74 -13.19 -7.41
N SER A 146 -12.46 -12.16 -6.98
CA SER A 146 -13.89 -12.01 -7.31
C SER A 146 -14.14 -11.70 -8.79
N GLU A 147 -13.22 -11.00 -9.45
CA GLU A 147 -13.28 -10.70 -10.89
C GLU A 147 -13.03 -11.95 -11.75
N ILE A 148 -12.05 -12.78 -11.37
CA ILE A 148 -11.65 -13.98 -12.10
C ILE A 148 -12.68 -15.10 -11.91
N ALA A 149 -13.27 -15.22 -10.73
CA ALA A 149 -14.13 -16.31 -10.31
C ALA A 149 -15.52 -16.36 -11.00
N GLY A 150 -15.60 -15.95 -12.26
CA GLY A 150 -16.84 -15.96 -13.04
C GLY A 150 -17.17 -17.32 -13.67
N SER A 151 -17.30 -17.33 -14.98
CA SER A 151 -17.78 -18.46 -15.78
C SER A 151 -16.93 -19.73 -15.73
N HIS A 152 -15.60 -19.57 -15.55
CA HIS A 152 -14.67 -20.72 -15.54
C HIS A 152 -14.82 -21.60 -14.31
N LEU A 153 -14.98 -21.00 -13.12
CA LEU A 153 -15.19 -21.75 -11.89
C LEU A 153 -16.57 -22.43 -11.86
N GLU A 154 -17.60 -21.79 -12.39
CA GLU A 154 -18.94 -22.36 -12.53
C GLU A 154 -18.91 -23.58 -13.49
N ALA A 155 -18.15 -23.49 -14.59
CA ALA A 155 -17.99 -24.61 -15.52
C ALA A 155 -17.32 -25.83 -14.85
N LEU A 156 -16.28 -25.63 -14.03
CA LEU A 156 -15.63 -26.69 -13.27
C LEU A 156 -16.57 -27.30 -12.23
N GLN A 157 -17.38 -26.52 -11.56
CA GLN A 157 -18.37 -27.00 -10.59
C GLN A 157 -19.47 -27.82 -11.29
N THR A 158 -19.95 -27.37 -12.44
CA THR A 158 -20.96 -28.13 -13.22
C THR A 158 -20.40 -29.44 -13.78
N ALA A 159 -19.08 -29.51 -14.04
CA ALA A 159 -18.38 -30.73 -14.39
C ALA A 159 -18.17 -31.72 -13.21
N GLY A 160 -18.61 -31.35 -11.99
CA GLY A 160 -18.54 -32.19 -10.80
C GLY A 160 -17.21 -32.07 -10.03
N ALA A 161 -16.40 -31.06 -10.29
CA ALA A 161 -15.16 -30.85 -9.55
C ALA A 161 -15.46 -30.48 -8.08
N SER A 162 -14.69 -31.06 -7.15
CA SER A 162 -14.75 -30.69 -5.73
C SER A 162 -14.24 -29.27 -5.49
N TYR A 163 -14.65 -28.67 -4.38
CA TYR A 163 -14.24 -27.30 -4.02
C TYR A 163 -12.70 -27.10 -4.06
N GLY A 164 -11.93 -28.06 -3.52
CA GLY A 164 -10.47 -28.02 -3.57
C GLY A 164 -9.90 -28.08 -4.99
N GLN A 165 -10.50 -28.89 -5.87
CA GLN A 165 -10.11 -28.97 -7.29
C GLN A 165 -10.41 -27.66 -8.03
N VAL A 166 -11.55 -27.03 -7.76
CA VAL A 166 -11.91 -25.73 -8.33
C VAL A 166 -10.92 -24.65 -7.90
N LEU A 167 -10.50 -24.63 -6.62
CA LEU A 167 -9.51 -23.68 -6.13
C LEU A 167 -8.14 -23.92 -6.76
N VAL A 168 -7.63 -25.14 -6.73
CA VAL A 168 -6.25 -25.45 -7.14
C VAL A 168 -6.08 -25.40 -8.66
N HIS A 169 -7.03 -25.93 -9.41
CA HIS A 169 -6.92 -26.09 -10.86
C HIS A 169 -7.65 -24.97 -11.65
N GLY A 170 -8.62 -24.31 -11.03
CA GLY A 170 -9.34 -23.20 -11.65
C GLY A 170 -8.81 -21.84 -11.18
N LEU A 171 -8.94 -21.54 -9.88
CA LEU A 171 -8.68 -20.20 -9.37
C LEU A 171 -7.19 -19.84 -9.33
N ILE A 172 -6.34 -20.71 -8.75
CA ILE A 172 -4.93 -20.37 -8.52
C ILE A 172 -4.18 -20.08 -9.82
N PRO A 173 -4.27 -20.86 -10.90
CA PRO A 173 -3.56 -20.56 -12.13
C PRO A 173 -3.99 -19.25 -12.77
N GLU A 174 -5.28 -18.94 -12.72
CA GLU A 174 -5.85 -17.73 -13.31
C GLU A 174 -5.56 -16.48 -12.45
N PHE A 175 -5.49 -16.65 -11.13
CA PHE A 175 -5.14 -15.59 -10.19
C PHE A 175 -3.63 -15.26 -10.16
N LEU A 176 -2.76 -16.20 -10.54
CA LEU A 176 -1.31 -16.08 -10.43
C LEU A 176 -0.73 -14.80 -11.07
N PRO A 177 -1.13 -14.37 -12.28
CA PRO A 177 -0.66 -13.12 -12.86
C PRO A 177 -1.03 -11.89 -12.03
N SER A 178 -2.26 -11.83 -11.53
CA SER A 178 -2.73 -10.75 -10.66
C SER A 178 -2.02 -10.76 -9.31
N TRP A 179 -1.78 -11.94 -8.74
CA TRP A 179 -1.01 -12.12 -7.51
C TRP A 179 0.41 -11.56 -7.63
N ILE A 180 1.12 -11.91 -8.71
CA ILE A 180 2.48 -11.40 -8.98
C ILE A 180 2.45 -9.88 -9.15
N ASN A 181 1.53 -9.35 -9.93
CA ASN A 181 1.41 -7.92 -10.21
C ASN A 181 1.20 -7.11 -8.93
N TRP A 182 0.23 -7.48 -8.09
CA TRP A 182 -0.05 -6.80 -6.83
C TRP A 182 1.09 -6.95 -5.81
N THR A 183 1.75 -8.10 -5.79
CA THR A 183 2.92 -8.33 -4.92
C THR A 183 4.09 -7.42 -5.31
N LEU A 184 4.42 -7.33 -6.60
CA LEU A 184 5.48 -6.44 -7.08
C LEU A 184 5.15 -4.96 -6.83
N PHE A 185 3.91 -4.56 -7.03
CA PHE A 185 3.45 -3.22 -6.72
C PHE A 185 3.55 -2.91 -5.22
N SER A 186 3.19 -3.86 -4.36
CA SER A 186 3.36 -3.72 -2.91
C SER A 186 4.82 -3.63 -2.51
N PHE A 187 5.70 -4.38 -3.16
CA PHE A 187 7.14 -4.29 -2.94
C PHE A 187 7.68 -2.90 -3.26
N GLU A 188 7.27 -2.31 -4.39
CA GLU A 188 7.63 -0.94 -4.75
C GLU A 188 7.17 0.07 -3.70
N ILE A 189 5.94 -0.04 -3.20
CA ILE A 189 5.41 0.82 -2.13
C ILE A 189 6.24 0.63 -0.84
N ASN A 190 6.56 -0.60 -0.48
CA ASN A 190 7.30 -0.92 0.74
C ASN A 190 8.73 -0.38 0.72
N ILE A 191 9.41 -0.36 -0.42
CA ILE A 191 10.73 0.29 -0.54
C ILE A 191 10.64 1.78 -0.17
N ARG A 192 9.63 2.47 -0.66
CA ARG A 192 9.43 3.90 -0.35
C ARG A 192 9.03 4.13 1.11
N ALA A 193 8.16 3.28 1.62
CA ALA A 193 7.69 3.39 2.99
C ALA A 193 8.78 3.02 4.01
N SER A 194 9.63 2.02 3.74
CA SER A 194 10.74 1.63 4.62
C SER A 194 11.78 2.75 4.76
N ALA A 195 12.06 3.48 3.66
CA ALA A 195 12.94 4.65 3.71
C ALA A 195 12.41 5.77 4.63
N ILE A 196 11.08 5.97 4.66
CA ILE A 196 10.45 6.95 5.56
C ILE A 196 10.46 6.45 7.01
N LEU A 197 10.16 5.16 7.22
CA LEU A 197 10.16 4.56 8.56
C LEU A 197 11.54 4.54 9.19
N GLY A 198 12.60 4.35 8.42
CA GLY A 198 13.98 4.48 8.88
C GLY A 198 14.37 5.86 9.41
N MET A 199 13.57 6.90 9.14
CA MET A 199 13.74 8.22 9.75
C MET A 199 13.02 8.38 11.11
N VAL A 200 12.10 7.47 11.42
CA VAL A 200 11.30 7.50 12.67
C VAL A 200 11.87 6.56 13.74
N GLY A 201 12.63 5.55 13.33
CA GLY A 201 13.22 4.52 14.18
C GLY A 201 14.67 4.30 13.93
#